data_c1c69e26973f07eaad2cd9ba7895c258
#
_entry.id   c1c69e26973f07eaad2cd9ba7895c258
#
_cell.length_a   1.000
_cell.length_b   1.000
_cell.length_c   1.000
_cell.angle_alpha   90.00
_cell.angle_beta   90.00
_cell.angle_gamma   90.00
#
_symmetry.space_group_name_H-M   'P 1'
#
loop_
_entity.id
_entity.type
_entity.pdbx_description
1 polymer ?
#
loop_
_entity_poly.entity_id
_entity_poly.type
_entity_poly.pdbx_seq_one_letter_code
_entity_poly.pdbx_strand_id
1 'polypeptide(L)'
;MSTFYEQRPEKMFIGEMTHHTFPAHVHAVAELVVVTRGTTVMTIDETPYRLNPGDAAVVFPLVPHSYDEMSEDINGITAIFPPDIIPEYAGTFHGLQPESPFLPASQACMDLRLAVGRLSSLTMENDLPLCVAYLHVVLAGLLHNLSYRPVYDYSEKELGHRIIHYISDHAFEEITLESASRALGISVSHLSHFFSERMHTNFRRFINAIRISKARLLMRDPNLTLTEISDACGYTNMRTFRRAFQAELGCLPSEHLDSLRNRILDGNSKY
;
A
#
# COMPACT_ATOMS: atom_id res chain seq x y z
N MET A 1 10.27 -8.22 -11.20
CA MET A 1 9.39 -7.05 -11.45
C MET A 1 9.86 -5.91 -10.58
N SER A 2 9.74 -4.65 -11.02
CA SER A 2 10.16 -3.53 -10.18
C SER A 2 9.06 -3.21 -9.18
N THR A 3 9.37 -3.31 -7.90
CA THR A 3 8.50 -2.86 -6.80
C THR A 3 8.35 -1.35 -6.86
N PHE A 4 7.12 -0.83 -6.73
CA PHE A 4 6.87 0.61 -6.64
C PHE A 4 6.30 0.98 -5.26
N TYR A 5 6.47 2.23 -4.85
CA TYR A 5 5.84 2.73 -3.64
C TYR A 5 4.41 3.20 -3.95
N GLU A 6 3.45 2.63 -3.26
CA GLU A 6 2.07 3.09 -3.31
C GLU A 6 1.81 4.05 -2.15
N GLN A 7 1.49 5.30 -2.48
CA GLN A 7 1.09 6.25 -1.45
C GLN A 7 -0.34 5.94 -0.99
N ARG A 8 -0.46 5.40 0.20
CA ARG A 8 -1.74 5.20 0.88
C ARG A 8 -1.99 6.32 1.87
N PRO A 9 -3.22 6.81 1.99
CA PRO A 9 -3.55 7.77 3.04
C PRO A 9 -3.36 7.13 4.43
N GLU A 10 -2.95 7.91 5.41
CA GLU A 10 -2.85 7.49 6.82
C GLU A 10 -4.22 7.21 7.48
N LYS A 11 -5.26 7.09 6.68
CA LYS A 11 -6.62 6.75 7.11
C LYS A 11 -6.85 5.26 6.88
N MET A 12 -7.51 4.63 7.83
CA MET A 12 -7.97 3.27 7.66
C MET A 12 -8.91 3.16 6.45
N PHE A 13 -8.73 2.10 5.69
CA PHE A 13 -9.64 1.66 4.62
C PHE A 13 -10.02 0.21 4.88
N ILE A 14 -11.30 -0.10 4.74
CA ILE A 14 -11.81 -1.47 4.70
C ILE A 14 -12.75 -1.56 3.50
N GLY A 15 -12.51 -2.54 2.64
CA GLY A 15 -13.32 -2.75 1.44
C GLY A 15 -13.36 -4.21 1.02
N GLU A 16 -14.29 -4.50 0.12
CA GLU A 16 -14.35 -5.81 -0.51
C GLU A 16 -13.20 -5.99 -1.51
N MET A 17 -12.68 -7.20 -1.59
CA MET A 17 -11.73 -7.58 -2.63
C MET A 17 -12.42 -7.54 -3.99
N THR A 18 -11.76 -6.92 -4.96
CA THR A 18 -12.22 -6.88 -6.35
C THR A 18 -11.26 -7.67 -7.23
N HIS A 19 -11.80 -8.35 -8.25
CA HIS A 19 -11.02 -9.15 -9.18
C HIS A 19 -10.09 -8.28 -10.03
N HIS A 20 -8.87 -8.06 -9.57
CA HIS A 20 -7.77 -7.50 -10.37
C HIS A 20 -6.43 -7.83 -9.73
N THR A 21 -5.47 -8.19 -10.56
CA THR A 21 -4.08 -8.34 -10.13
C THR A 21 -3.48 -6.98 -9.83
N PHE A 22 -2.51 -6.93 -8.92
CA PHE A 22 -1.82 -5.71 -8.58
C PHE A 22 -0.30 -5.95 -8.51
N PRO A 23 0.50 -5.16 -9.22
CA PRO A 23 1.94 -5.41 -9.33
C PRO A 23 2.64 -5.20 -7.99
N ALA A 24 3.87 -5.72 -7.89
CA ALA A 24 4.68 -5.63 -6.67
C ALA A 24 4.84 -4.18 -6.22
N HIS A 25 4.42 -3.90 -5.00
CA HIS A 25 4.41 -2.57 -4.39
C HIS A 25 4.74 -2.64 -2.90
N VAL A 26 4.94 -1.48 -2.30
CA VAL A 26 5.23 -1.29 -0.90
C VAL A 26 4.56 -0.01 -0.41
N HIS A 27 4.08 0.00 0.82
CA HIS A 27 3.52 1.17 1.50
C HIS A 27 3.85 1.18 3.00
N ALA A 28 3.69 2.34 3.64
CA ALA A 28 4.03 2.53 5.05
C ALA A 28 2.95 2.07 6.04
N VAL A 29 1.80 1.62 5.54
CA VAL A 29 0.67 1.13 6.34
C VAL A 29 0.66 -0.39 6.39
N ALA A 30 -0.10 -0.98 7.32
CA ALA A 30 -0.35 -2.42 7.33
C ALA A 30 -1.51 -2.77 6.41
N GLU A 31 -1.49 -3.98 5.83
CA GLU A 31 -2.59 -4.51 5.05
C GLU A 31 -2.98 -5.90 5.54
N LEU A 32 -4.27 -6.11 5.70
CA LEU A 32 -4.89 -7.39 6.06
C LEU A 32 -5.77 -7.84 4.92
N VAL A 33 -5.63 -9.11 4.53
CA VAL A 33 -6.47 -9.75 3.51
C VAL A 33 -7.10 -10.98 4.11
N VAL A 34 -8.42 -11.14 3.94
CA VAL A 34 -9.14 -12.35 4.31
C VAL A 34 -10.02 -12.77 3.15
N VAL A 35 -9.79 -13.96 2.61
CA VAL A 35 -10.58 -14.51 1.51
C VAL A 35 -11.84 -15.18 2.08
N THR A 36 -13.02 -14.85 1.52
CA THR A 36 -14.30 -15.48 1.91
C THR A 36 -14.86 -16.39 0.82
N ARG A 37 -14.50 -16.12 -0.45
CA ARG A 37 -14.86 -16.93 -1.62
C ARG A 37 -13.79 -16.80 -2.70
N GLY A 38 -13.66 -17.82 -3.55
CA GLY A 38 -12.65 -17.86 -4.58
C GLY A 38 -11.24 -18.06 -4.03
N THR A 39 -10.23 -17.74 -4.82
CA THR A 39 -8.82 -17.90 -4.44
C THR A 39 -7.99 -16.74 -4.95
N THR A 40 -6.91 -16.41 -4.25
CA THR A 40 -5.88 -15.48 -4.72
C THR A 40 -4.48 -16.01 -4.43
N VAL A 41 -3.52 -15.58 -5.24
CA VAL A 41 -2.10 -15.76 -4.94
C VAL A 41 -1.51 -14.39 -4.66
N MET A 42 -0.93 -14.23 -3.49
CA MET A 42 -0.17 -13.04 -3.09
C MET A 42 1.29 -13.42 -2.93
N THR A 43 2.20 -12.65 -3.49
CA THR A 43 3.62 -12.73 -3.13
C THR A 43 3.90 -11.70 -2.05
N ILE A 44 4.40 -12.14 -0.89
CA ILE A 44 4.75 -11.28 0.25
C ILE A 44 6.21 -11.58 0.60
N ASP A 45 7.07 -10.56 0.60
CA ASP A 45 8.51 -10.67 0.84
C ASP A 45 9.13 -11.81 -0.01
N GLU A 46 8.90 -11.75 -1.34
CA GLU A 46 9.36 -12.70 -2.36
C GLU A 46 8.77 -14.13 -2.24
N THR A 47 7.92 -14.40 -1.24
CA THR A 47 7.31 -15.72 -1.04
C THR A 47 5.85 -15.72 -1.50
N PRO A 48 5.46 -16.63 -2.44
CA PRO A 48 4.08 -16.73 -2.88
C PRO A 48 3.22 -17.52 -1.87
N TYR A 49 2.05 -16.98 -1.56
CA TYR A 49 1.02 -17.58 -0.71
C TYR A 49 -0.28 -17.71 -1.50
N ARG A 50 -0.83 -18.94 -1.58
CA ARG A 50 -2.17 -19.16 -2.10
C ARG A 50 -3.17 -19.09 -0.95
N LEU A 51 -4.11 -18.16 -1.04
CA LEU A 51 -5.19 -17.98 -0.08
C LEU A 51 -6.47 -18.59 -0.64
N ASN A 52 -7.10 -19.46 0.16
CA ASN A 52 -8.39 -20.09 -0.11
C ASN A 52 -9.45 -19.50 0.85
N PRO A 53 -10.74 -19.83 0.69
CA PRO A 53 -11.78 -19.32 1.57
C PRO A 53 -11.51 -19.63 3.05
N GLY A 54 -11.51 -18.60 3.88
CA GLY A 54 -11.21 -18.62 5.30
C GLY A 54 -9.75 -18.39 5.66
N ASP A 55 -8.84 -18.35 4.67
CA ASP A 55 -7.44 -17.99 4.90
C ASP A 55 -7.29 -16.48 5.05
N ALA A 56 -6.28 -16.08 5.83
CA ALA A 56 -5.91 -14.68 6.03
C ALA A 56 -4.42 -14.45 5.84
N ALA A 57 -4.05 -13.27 5.40
CA ALA A 57 -2.68 -12.81 5.35
C ALA A 57 -2.57 -11.37 5.87
N VAL A 58 -1.45 -11.06 6.50
CA VAL A 58 -1.14 -9.71 6.96
C VAL A 58 0.20 -9.25 6.39
N VAL A 59 0.18 -8.13 5.69
CA VAL A 59 1.37 -7.46 5.19
C VAL A 59 1.76 -6.38 6.18
N PHE A 60 2.98 -6.49 6.71
CA PHE A 60 3.52 -5.49 7.62
C PHE A 60 4.02 -4.27 6.84
N PRO A 61 4.06 -3.09 7.48
CA PRO A 61 4.57 -1.89 6.84
C PRO A 61 5.94 -2.09 6.18
N LEU A 62 6.12 -1.53 4.99
CA LEU A 62 7.34 -1.58 4.18
C LEU A 62 7.75 -2.99 3.70
N VAL A 63 6.86 -3.96 3.76
CA VAL A 63 7.08 -5.29 3.17
C VAL A 63 6.55 -5.29 1.73
N PRO A 64 7.41 -5.60 0.72
CA PRO A 64 6.99 -5.71 -0.68
C PRO A 64 5.95 -6.83 -0.85
N HIS A 65 4.89 -6.54 -1.61
CA HIS A 65 3.86 -7.52 -1.90
C HIS A 65 3.15 -7.25 -3.22
N SER A 66 2.50 -8.28 -3.78
CA SER A 66 1.72 -8.23 -5.01
C SER A 66 0.51 -9.15 -4.94
N TYR A 67 -0.47 -8.89 -5.79
CA TYR A 67 -1.57 -9.79 -6.10
C TYR A 67 -1.36 -10.35 -7.50
N ASP A 68 -0.92 -11.61 -7.60
CA ASP A 68 -0.43 -12.20 -8.85
C ASP A 68 -1.53 -12.91 -9.62
N GLU A 69 -2.40 -13.64 -8.90
CA GLU A 69 -3.52 -14.37 -9.45
C GLU A 69 -4.78 -14.15 -8.60
N MET A 70 -5.94 -14.05 -9.25
CA MET A 70 -7.24 -14.02 -8.58
C MET A 70 -8.27 -14.79 -9.39
N SER A 71 -9.08 -15.61 -8.73
CA SER A 71 -10.24 -16.25 -9.37
C SER A 71 -11.32 -15.20 -9.69
N GLU A 72 -12.12 -15.44 -10.75
CA GLU A 72 -13.17 -14.51 -11.17
C GLU A 72 -14.24 -14.27 -10.08
N ASP A 73 -14.48 -15.27 -9.23
CA ASP A 73 -15.45 -15.23 -8.15
C ASP A 73 -14.85 -14.79 -6.81
N ILE A 74 -13.64 -14.21 -6.81
CA ILE A 74 -12.97 -13.75 -5.58
C ILE A 74 -13.87 -12.82 -4.80
N ASN A 75 -13.97 -13.08 -3.52
CA ASN A 75 -14.58 -12.17 -2.54
C ASN A 75 -13.83 -12.29 -1.22
N GLY A 76 -13.81 -11.22 -0.46
CA GLY A 76 -13.11 -11.13 0.81
C GLY A 76 -13.03 -9.71 1.29
N ILE A 77 -12.21 -9.49 2.29
CA ILE A 77 -11.96 -8.18 2.88
C ILE A 77 -10.50 -7.83 2.68
N THR A 78 -10.26 -6.61 2.23
CA THR A 78 -8.97 -5.93 2.34
C THR A 78 -9.13 -4.80 3.34
N ALA A 79 -8.29 -4.80 4.39
CA ALA A 79 -8.19 -3.70 5.35
C ALA A 79 -6.78 -3.12 5.28
N ILE A 80 -6.68 -1.82 5.02
CA ILE A 80 -5.42 -1.06 4.96
C ILE A 80 -5.48 -0.03 6.07
N PHE A 81 -4.49 0.00 6.95
CA PHE A 81 -4.56 0.79 8.16
C PHE A 81 -3.18 1.22 8.68
N PRO A 82 -3.09 2.40 9.32
CA PRO A 82 -1.89 2.80 10.04
C PRO A 82 -1.56 1.78 11.14
N PRO A 83 -0.27 1.44 11.37
CA PRO A 83 0.14 0.51 12.44
C PRO A 83 -0.38 0.89 13.82
N ASP A 84 -0.54 2.19 14.07
CA ASP A 84 -0.94 2.73 15.36
C ASP A 84 -2.45 2.86 15.55
N ILE A 85 -3.26 2.42 14.56
CA ILE A 85 -4.73 2.50 14.66
C ILE A 85 -5.27 1.69 15.85
N ILE A 86 -4.55 0.64 16.23
CA ILE A 86 -4.78 -0.16 17.43
C ILE A 86 -3.48 -0.17 18.22
N PRO A 87 -3.35 0.68 19.25
CA PRO A 87 -2.08 0.91 19.97
C PRO A 87 -1.43 -0.35 20.53
N GLU A 88 -2.23 -1.35 20.90
CA GLU A 88 -1.76 -2.63 21.44
C GLU A 88 -0.88 -3.41 20.46
N TYR A 89 -1.06 -3.20 19.16
CA TYR A 89 -0.28 -3.90 18.11
C TYR A 89 0.78 -3.02 17.46
N ALA A 90 0.86 -1.74 17.79
CA ALA A 90 1.87 -0.83 17.24
C ALA A 90 3.29 -1.40 17.39
N GLY A 91 3.64 -1.87 18.59
CA GLY A 91 4.93 -2.50 18.87
C GLY A 91 5.19 -3.77 18.03
N THR A 92 4.16 -4.55 17.75
CA THR A 92 4.26 -5.74 16.89
C THR A 92 4.59 -5.34 15.45
N PHE A 93 3.85 -4.38 14.89
CA PHE A 93 4.07 -3.92 13.51
C PHE A 93 5.43 -3.21 13.31
N HIS A 94 5.91 -2.52 14.33
CA HIS A 94 7.19 -1.79 14.24
C HIS A 94 8.41 -2.65 14.60
N GLY A 95 8.30 -3.54 15.59
CA GLY A 95 9.43 -4.25 16.18
C GLY A 95 9.60 -5.70 15.76
N LEU A 96 8.57 -6.31 15.16
CA LEU A 96 8.56 -7.72 14.81
C LEU A 96 8.33 -7.93 13.32
N GLN A 97 8.73 -9.10 12.82
CA GLN A 97 8.39 -9.59 11.50
C GLN A 97 7.84 -11.01 11.64
N PRO A 98 6.67 -11.32 11.08
CA PRO A 98 6.17 -12.68 11.11
C PRO A 98 7.08 -13.60 10.29
N GLU A 99 7.34 -14.81 10.79
CA GLU A 99 8.04 -15.86 10.05
C GLU A 99 7.22 -16.31 8.82
N SER A 100 5.90 -16.32 8.99
CA SER A 100 4.92 -16.45 7.91
C SER A 100 3.80 -15.44 8.15
N PRO A 101 3.48 -14.57 7.18
CA PRO A 101 2.37 -13.62 7.29
C PRO A 101 1.00 -14.26 7.05
N PHE A 102 0.93 -15.58 6.86
CA PHE A 102 -0.23 -16.35 6.44
C PHE A 102 -0.83 -17.12 7.61
N LEU A 103 -2.16 -17.04 7.78
CA LEU A 103 -2.95 -17.82 8.70
C LEU A 103 -3.94 -18.70 7.92
N PRO A 104 -3.79 -20.04 7.93
CA PRO A 104 -4.76 -20.93 7.27
C PRO A 104 -6.11 -20.93 8.00
N ALA A 105 -7.19 -21.15 7.26
CA ALA A 105 -8.55 -21.21 7.77
C ALA A 105 -8.73 -22.21 8.94
N SER A 106 -7.95 -23.29 8.97
CA SER A 106 -7.96 -24.29 10.04
C SER A 106 -7.50 -23.75 11.40
N GLN A 107 -6.73 -22.66 11.41
CA GLN A 107 -6.22 -21.99 12.61
C GLN A 107 -7.02 -20.73 12.98
N ALA A 108 -7.92 -20.28 12.09
CA ALA A 108 -8.76 -19.12 12.35
C ALA A 108 -9.79 -19.44 13.45
N CYS A 109 -9.76 -18.69 14.55
CA CYS A 109 -10.71 -18.83 15.65
C CYS A 109 -12.13 -18.37 15.24
N MET A 110 -13.13 -18.73 16.04
CA MET A 110 -14.52 -18.36 15.77
C MET A 110 -14.72 -16.85 15.77
N ASP A 111 -14.10 -16.13 16.70
CA ASP A 111 -14.25 -14.67 16.83
C ASP A 111 -13.71 -13.95 15.61
N LEU A 112 -12.56 -14.39 15.05
CA LEU A 112 -12.01 -13.84 13.81
C LEU A 112 -13.01 -14.00 12.67
N ARG A 113 -13.60 -15.18 12.49
CA ARG A 113 -14.58 -15.46 11.42
C ARG A 113 -15.84 -14.60 11.56
N LEU A 114 -16.35 -14.46 12.79
CA LEU A 114 -17.49 -13.60 13.08
C LEU A 114 -17.18 -12.12 12.79
N ALA A 115 -16.00 -11.66 13.21
CA ALA A 115 -15.58 -10.29 13.00
C ALA A 115 -15.43 -9.96 11.50
N VAL A 116 -14.85 -10.88 10.71
CA VAL A 116 -14.77 -10.74 9.23
C VAL A 116 -16.17 -10.63 8.63
N GLY A 117 -17.11 -11.51 9.02
CA GLY A 117 -18.49 -11.45 8.55
C GLY A 117 -19.19 -10.13 8.92
N ARG A 118 -18.87 -9.54 10.08
CA ARG A 118 -19.39 -8.23 10.47
C ARG A 118 -18.77 -7.10 9.68
N LEU A 119 -17.45 -7.12 9.47
CA LEU A 119 -16.74 -6.11 8.66
C LEU A 119 -17.28 -6.03 7.23
N SER A 120 -17.65 -7.15 6.61
CA SER A 120 -18.26 -7.18 5.27
C SER A 120 -19.60 -6.43 5.16
N SER A 121 -20.28 -6.18 6.29
CA SER A 121 -21.60 -5.52 6.33
C SER A 121 -21.54 -4.06 6.79
N LEU A 122 -20.36 -3.56 7.14
CA LEU A 122 -20.16 -2.20 7.66
C LEU A 122 -19.61 -1.27 6.59
N THR A 123 -19.86 0.01 6.75
CA THR A 123 -19.30 1.06 5.90
C THR A 123 -18.41 1.99 6.73
N MET A 124 -17.25 2.35 6.20
CA MET A 124 -16.32 3.24 6.90
C MET A 124 -16.90 4.63 7.22
N GLU A 125 -17.83 5.11 6.38
CA GLU A 125 -18.43 6.44 6.54
C GLU A 125 -19.37 6.51 7.76
N ASN A 126 -20.11 5.44 8.02
CA ASN A 126 -21.15 5.42 9.05
C ASN A 126 -20.73 4.66 10.31
N ASP A 127 -19.84 3.68 10.18
CA ASP A 127 -19.59 2.67 11.20
C ASP A 127 -18.12 2.64 11.66
N LEU A 128 -17.36 3.72 11.48
CA LEU A 128 -15.92 3.75 11.78
C LEU A 128 -15.56 3.15 13.16
N PRO A 129 -16.23 3.47 14.28
CA PRO A 129 -15.90 2.86 15.57
C PRO A 129 -16.09 1.32 15.58
N LEU A 130 -17.13 0.82 14.91
CA LEU A 130 -17.36 -0.62 14.80
C LEU A 130 -16.33 -1.27 13.87
N CYS A 131 -15.96 -0.62 12.78
CA CYS A 131 -14.91 -1.10 11.89
C CYS A 131 -13.58 -1.26 12.64
N VAL A 132 -13.18 -0.29 13.47
CA VAL A 132 -11.97 -0.38 14.31
C VAL A 132 -12.10 -1.52 15.33
N ALA A 133 -13.26 -1.65 16.00
CA ALA A 133 -13.47 -2.68 16.98
C ALA A 133 -13.38 -4.10 16.38
N TYR A 134 -14.02 -4.33 15.24
CA TYR A 134 -13.95 -5.63 14.55
C TYR A 134 -12.58 -5.88 13.91
N LEU A 135 -11.89 -4.86 13.40
CA LEU A 135 -10.50 -4.98 12.97
C LEU A 135 -9.61 -5.42 14.13
N HIS A 136 -9.81 -4.87 15.33
CA HIS A 136 -9.10 -5.29 16.54
C HIS A 136 -9.31 -6.79 16.82
N VAL A 137 -10.55 -7.27 16.76
CA VAL A 137 -10.86 -8.72 16.97
C VAL A 137 -10.18 -9.58 15.91
N VAL A 138 -10.20 -9.16 14.63
CA VAL A 138 -9.52 -9.91 13.56
C VAL A 138 -8.01 -9.94 13.77
N LEU A 139 -7.40 -8.80 14.10
CA LEU A 139 -5.96 -8.74 14.39
C LEU A 139 -5.59 -9.56 15.63
N ALA A 140 -6.40 -9.55 16.69
CA ALA A 140 -6.19 -10.39 17.86
C ALA A 140 -6.15 -11.88 17.49
N GLY A 141 -7.15 -12.33 16.71
CA GLY A 141 -7.25 -13.73 16.26
C GLY A 141 -6.15 -14.12 15.28
N LEU A 142 -5.64 -13.18 14.47
CA LEU A 142 -4.59 -13.46 13.51
C LEU A 142 -3.20 -13.36 14.14
N LEU A 143 -2.86 -12.21 14.72
CA LEU A 143 -1.50 -11.93 15.20
C LEU A 143 -1.08 -12.87 16.34
N HIS A 144 -2.01 -13.31 17.20
CA HIS A 144 -1.71 -14.27 18.25
C HIS A 144 -1.29 -15.66 17.74
N ASN A 145 -1.72 -16.03 16.55
CA ASN A 145 -1.40 -17.32 15.93
C ASN A 145 -0.15 -17.29 15.03
N LEU A 146 0.48 -16.15 14.86
CA LEU A 146 1.72 -16.04 14.08
C LEU A 146 2.95 -16.21 14.98
N SER A 147 3.99 -16.85 14.43
CA SER A 147 5.33 -16.85 15.01
C SER A 147 6.10 -15.64 14.49
N TYR A 148 6.91 -15.04 15.36
CA TYR A 148 7.64 -13.83 15.05
C TYR A 148 9.14 -14.00 15.24
N ARG A 149 9.90 -13.33 14.40
CA ARG A 149 11.31 -13.04 14.62
C ARG A 149 11.49 -11.56 14.98
N PRO A 150 12.36 -11.22 15.92
CA PRO A 150 12.72 -9.82 16.14
C PRO A 150 13.28 -9.24 14.85
N VAL A 151 12.90 -8.03 14.51
CA VAL A 151 13.66 -7.25 13.54
C VAL A 151 14.94 -6.87 14.25
N TYR A 152 16.07 -7.49 13.87
CA TYR A 152 17.37 -7.34 14.54
C TYR A 152 17.90 -5.91 14.57
N ASP A 153 17.33 -5.04 13.77
CA ASP A 153 17.61 -3.61 13.82
C ASP A 153 16.31 -2.80 13.89
N TYR A 154 15.78 -2.67 15.12
CA TYR A 154 14.65 -1.78 15.42
C TYR A 154 14.95 -0.35 14.97
N SER A 155 16.23 0.09 15.10
CA SER A 155 16.68 1.41 14.68
C SER A 155 16.62 1.58 13.15
N GLU A 156 16.94 0.56 12.38
CA GLU A 156 16.82 0.59 10.91
C GLU A 156 15.38 0.58 10.42
N LYS A 157 14.48 -0.15 11.09
CA LYS A 157 13.05 -0.17 10.70
C LYS A 157 12.39 1.17 11.03
N GLU A 158 12.66 1.70 12.22
CA GLU A 158 12.24 3.05 12.62
C GLU A 158 12.82 4.11 11.69
N LEU A 159 14.10 3.97 11.34
CA LEU A 159 14.74 4.84 10.35
C LEU A 159 14.09 4.70 8.97
N GLY A 160 13.76 3.49 8.54
CA GLY A 160 13.02 3.22 7.30
C GLY A 160 11.67 3.95 7.27
N HIS A 161 10.89 3.87 8.34
CA HIS A 161 9.65 4.63 8.49
C HIS A 161 9.88 6.14 8.42
N ARG A 162 10.87 6.66 9.15
CA ARG A 162 11.23 8.08 9.10
C ARG A 162 11.66 8.54 7.70
N ILE A 163 12.43 7.71 6.99
CA ILE A 163 12.84 7.98 5.61
C ILE A 163 11.62 8.09 4.71
N ILE A 164 10.74 7.10 4.72
CA ILE A 164 9.56 7.05 3.87
C ILE A 164 8.62 8.19 4.18
N HIS A 165 8.32 8.44 5.45
CA HIS A 165 7.45 9.54 5.89
C HIS A 165 8.00 10.89 5.42
N TYR A 166 9.27 11.19 5.75
CA TYR A 166 9.89 12.45 5.35
C TYR A 166 9.83 12.66 3.83
N ILE A 167 10.16 11.63 3.04
CA ILE A 167 10.16 11.76 1.58
C ILE A 167 8.74 11.89 1.03
N SER A 168 7.76 11.19 1.60
CA SER A 168 6.36 11.30 1.19
C SER A 168 5.81 12.70 1.41
N ASP A 169 6.12 13.32 2.54
CA ASP A 169 5.68 14.67 2.89
C ASP A 169 6.30 15.74 1.97
N HIS A 170 7.57 15.53 1.57
CA HIS A 170 8.32 16.49 0.75
C HIS A 170 8.40 16.11 -0.73
N ALA A 171 7.71 15.02 -1.15
CA ALA A 171 7.81 14.51 -2.52
C ALA A 171 7.40 15.53 -3.59
N PHE A 172 6.53 16.48 -3.26
CA PHE A 172 5.98 17.47 -4.17
C PHE A 172 6.80 18.79 -4.21
N GLU A 173 7.84 18.86 -3.41
CA GLU A 173 8.79 19.97 -3.31
C GLU A 173 10.08 19.65 -4.08
N GLU A 174 11.01 20.59 -4.10
CA GLU A 174 12.35 20.33 -4.61
C GLU A 174 13.14 19.52 -3.57
N ILE A 175 13.23 18.21 -3.79
CA ILE A 175 13.94 17.28 -2.92
C ILE A 175 15.04 16.54 -3.67
N THR A 176 16.22 16.46 -3.06
CA THR A 176 17.37 15.68 -3.55
C THR A 176 17.79 14.66 -2.51
N LEU A 177 18.60 13.68 -2.95
CA LEU A 177 19.16 12.68 -2.05
C LEU A 177 20.00 13.34 -0.94
N GLU A 178 20.72 14.41 -1.27
CA GLU A 178 21.56 15.19 -0.35
C GLU A 178 20.73 16.01 0.64
N SER A 179 19.65 16.66 0.19
CA SER A 179 18.77 17.42 1.07
C SER A 179 18.04 16.51 2.04
N ALA A 180 17.52 15.37 1.55
CA ALA A 180 16.84 14.40 2.38
C ALA A 180 17.77 13.74 3.40
N SER A 181 18.99 13.33 3.00
CA SER A 181 19.96 12.73 3.91
C SER A 181 20.35 13.69 5.03
N ARG A 182 20.54 14.97 4.71
CA ARG A 182 20.85 16.02 5.70
C ARG A 182 19.71 16.21 6.71
N ALA A 183 18.47 16.28 6.21
CA ALA A 183 17.28 16.46 7.08
C ALA A 183 17.05 15.25 7.99
N LEU A 184 17.32 14.05 7.51
CA LEU A 184 17.17 12.81 8.26
C LEU A 184 18.35 12.51 9.20
N GLY A 185 19.47 13.25 9.08
CA GLY A 185 20.68 13.04 9.88
C GLY A 185 21.43 11.75 9.53
N ILE A 186 21.36 11.29 8.27
CA ILE A 186 22.02 10.09 7.77
C ILE A 186 22.93 10.42 6.59
N SER A 187 23.86 9.51 6.25
CA SER A 187 24.71 9.71 5.08
C SER A 187 23.96 9.49 3.77
N VAL A 188 24.39 10.17 2.72
CA VAL A 188 23.87 9.98 1.35
C VAL A 188 23.98 8.52 0.91
N SER A 189 25.10 7.86 1.26
CA SER A 189 25.32 6.44 0.97
C SER A 189 24.28 5.56 1.67
N HIS A 190 24.02 5.80 2.95
CA HIS A 190 23.01 5.04 3.71
C HIS A 190 21.61 5.18 3.09
N LEU A 191 21.19 6.43 2.77
CA LEU A 191 19.91 6.67 2.12
C LEU A 191 19.82 6.00 0.74
N SER A 192 20.91 6.03 -0.04
CA SER A 192 20.97 5.35 -1.35
C SER A 192 20.85 3.83 -1.21
N HIS A 193 21.56 3.23 -0.25
CA HIS A 193 21.49 1.80 0.05
C HIS A 193 20.12 1.37 0.53
N PHE A 194 19.46 2.18 1.36
CA PHE A 194 18.07 1.92 1.77
C PHE A 194 17.16 1.73 0.56
N PHE A 195 17.24 2.62 -0.43
CA PHE A 195 16.40 2.49 -1.63
C PHE A 195 16.80 1.30 -2.51
N SER A 196 18.09 1.04 -2.70
CA SER A 196 18.52 -0.06 -3.59
C SER A 196 18.28 -1.45 -2.98
N GLU A 197 18.55 -1.63 -1.70
CA GLU A 197 18.55 -2.95 -1.08
C GLU A 197 17.24 -3.30 -0.37
N ARG A 198 16.59 -2.31 0.27
CA ARG A 198 15.32 -2.53 0.98
C ARG A 198 14.10 -2.30 0.10
N MET A 199 14.16 -1.24 -0.73
CA MET A 199 13.03 -0.83 -1.56
C MET A 199 13.14 -1.32 -3.02
N HIS A 200 14.24 -2.00 -3.36
CA HIS A 200 14.54 -2.49 -4.72
C HIS A 200 14.30 -1.45 -5.83
N THR A 201 14.54 -0.18 -5.50
CA THR A 201 14.35 0.98 -6.38
C THR A 201 15.47 1.99 -6.17
N ASN A 202 15.36 3.19 -6.75
CA ASN A 202 16.22 4.31 -6.40
C ASN A 202 15.39 5.52 -5.95
N PHE A 203 16.02 6.42 -5.21
CA PHE A 203 15.40 7.61 -4.63
C PHE A 203 14.55 8.41 -5.63
N ARG A 204 15.08 8.65 -6.84
CA ARG A 204 14.36 9.42 -7.87
C ARG A 204 13.13 8.69 -8.39
N ARG A 205 13.24 7.38 -8.58
CA ARG A 205 12.12 6.57 -9.04
C ARG A 205 11.04 6.49 -7.97
N PHE A 206 11.43 6.36 -6.72
CA PHE A 206 10.50 6.38 -5.58
C PHE A 206 9.69 7.69 -5.52
N ILE A 207 10.36 8.85 -5.61
CA ILE A 207 9.67 10.16 -5.66
C ILE A 207 8.75 10.26 -6.87
N ASN A 208 9.19 9.79 -8.05
CA ASN A 208 8.35 9.81 -9.24
C ASN A 208 7.09 8.95 -9.05
N ALA A 209 7.19 7.77 -8.45
CA ALA A 209 6.02 6.93 -8.16
C ALA A 209 4.97 7.67 -7.30
N ILE A 210 5.41 8.36 -6.23
CA ILE A 210 4.54 9.19 -5.38
C ILE A 210 3.88 10.31 -6.20
N ARG A 211 4.67 11.04 -6.98
CA ARG A 211 4.20 12.16 -7.82
C ARG A 211 3.19 11.72 -8.87
N ILE A 212 3.45 10.58 -9.52
CA ILE A 212 2.55 10.05 -10.56
C ILE A 212 1.27 9.49 -9.93
N SER A 213 1.34 8.88 -8.75
CA SER A 213 0.15 8.48 -8.00
C SER A 213 -0.79 9.67 -7.72
N LYS A 214 -0.22 10.80 -7.25
CA LYS A 214 -1.00 12.05 -7.07
C LYS A 214 -1.54 12.59 -8.41
N ALA A 215 -0.74 12.54 -9.48
CA ALA A 215 -1.19 13.01 -10.80
C ALA A 215 -2.42 12.24 -11.28
N ARG A 216 -2.44 10.91 -11.10
CA ARG A 216 -3.62 10.08 -11.44
C ARG A 216 -4.88 10.49 -10.67
N LEU A 217 -4.75 10.85 -9.40
CA LEU A 217 -5.88 11.35 -8.60
C LEU A 217 -6.37 12.70 -9.13
N LEU A 218 -5.47 13.63 -9.40
CA LEU A 218 -5.80 14.94 -9.94
C LEU A 218 -6.41 14.89 -11.34
N MET A 219 -6.02 13.91 -12.17
CA MET A 219 -6.61 13.71 -13.51
C MET A 219 -8.11 13.33 -13.50
N ARG A 220 -8.67 13.01 -12.34
CA ARG A 220 -10.12 12.78 -12.18
C ARG A 220 -10.92 14.09 -12.13
N ASP A 221 -10.27 15.22 -11.84
CA ASP A 221 -10.90 16.53 -11.89
C ASP A 221 -10.87 17.05 -13.34
N PRO A 222 -12.06 17.21 -13.99
CA PRO A 222 -12.14 17.65 -15.37
C PRO A 222 -11.69 19.10 -15.60
N ASN A 223 -11.59 19.89 -14.53
CA ASN A 223 -11.22 21.30 -14.61
C ASN A 223 -9.71 21.53 -14.63
N LEU A 224 -8.90 20.52 -14.26
CA LEU A 224 -7.46 20.65 -14.22
C LEU A 224 -6.83 20.31 -15.57
N THR A 225 -5.89 21.17 -15.99
CA THR A 225 -5.03 20.94 -17.16
C THR A 225 -3.84 20.06 -16.79
N LEU A 226 -3.23 19.40 -17.78
CA LEU A 226 -2.02 18.61 -17.56
C LEU A 226 -0.84 19.45 -17.02
N THR A 227 -0.80 20.74 -17.33
CA THR A 227 0.23 21.65 -16.81
C THR A 227 0.02 21.88 -15.32
N GLU A 228 -1.19 22.24 -14.91
CA GLU A 228 -1.53 22.43 -13.48
C GLU A 228 -1.31 21.15 -12.67
N ILE A 229 -1.66 19.98 -13.23
CA ILE A 229 -1.42 18.68 -12.59
C ILE A 229 0.10 18.43 -12.44
N SER A 230 0.89 18.68 -13.48
CA SER A 230 2.34 18.55 -13.47
C SER A 230 2.97 19.41 -12.36
N ASP A 231 2.58 20.68 -12.30
CA ASP A 231 3.07 21.65 -11.31
C ASP A 231 2.65 21.25 -9.88
N ALA A 232 1.38 20.87 -9.69
CA ALA A 232 0.87 20.40 -8.39
C ALA A 232 1.54 19.11 -7.90
N CYS A 233 2.13 18.33 -8.81
CA CYS A 233 2.91 17.14 -8.50
C CYS A 233 4.42 17.41 -8.33
N GLY A 234 4.84 18.66 -8.32
CA GLY A 234 6.23 19.07 -8.07
C GLY A 234 7.19 18.87 -9.24
N TYR A 235 6.69 18.87 -10.49
CA TYR A 235 7.54 18.88 -11.68
C TYR A 235 7.77 20.29 -12.18
N THR A 236 9.01 20.65 -12.38
CA THR A 236 9.41 21.97 -12.89
C THR A 236 9.24 22.12 -14.40
N ASN A 237 9.04 21.01 -15.12
CA ASN A 237 8.78 21.03 -16.55
C ASN A 237 7.99 19.82 -17.04
N MET A 238 7.16 20.03 -18.04
CA MET A 238 6.29 19.03 -18.64
C MET A 238 7.04 17.84 -19.27
N ARG A 239 8.26 18.04 -19.77
CA ARG A 239 9.05 16.95 -20.35
C ARG A 239 9.44 15.92 -19.30
N THR A 240 9.85 16.36 -18.10
CA THR A 240 10.20 15.47 -16.99
C THR A 240 8.96 14.75 -16.50
N PHE A 241 7.83 15.44 -16.37
CA PHE A 241 6.55 14.83 -16.01
C PHE A 241 6.14 13.71 -16.98
N ARG A 242 6.13 13.99 -18.30
CA ARG A 242 5.78 13.00 -19.33
C ARG A 242 6.67 11.76 -19.27
N ARG A 243 7.99 11.95 -19.11
CA ARG A 243 8.93 10.83 -18.99
C ARG A 243 8.69 9.98 -17.75
N ALA A 244 8.45 10.61 -16.60
CA ALA A 244 8.14 9.92 -15.36
C ALA A 244 6.82 9.16 -15.49
N PHE A 245 5.78 9.81 -16.00
CA PHE A 245 4.45 9.21 -16.19
C PHE A 245 4.51 7.98 -17.11
N GLN A 246 5.20 8.09 -18.25
CA GLN A 246 5.37 6.98 -19.18
C GLN A 246 6.21 5.84 -18.59
N ALA A 247 7.21 6.16 -17.77
CA ALA A 247 8.02 5.15 -17.10
C ALA A 247 7.25 4.36 -16.03
N GLU A 248 6.30 5.01 -15.33
CA GLU A 248 5.51 4.38 -14.27
C GLU A 248 4.25 3.67 -14.80
N LEU A 249 3.59 4.21 -15.83
CA LEU A 249 2.28 3.72 -16.29
C LEU A 249 2.30 3.15 -17.73
N GLY A 250 3.41 3.22 -18.42
CA GLY A 250 3.55 2.68 -19.79
C GLY A 250 2.86 3.51 -20.88
N CYS A 251 2.16 4.59 -20.53
CA CYS A 251 1.42 5.45 -21.48
C CYS A 251 1.71 6.94 -21.24
N LEU A 252 1.35 7.80 -22.20
CA LEU A 252 1.46 9.24 -22.04
C LEU A 252 0.36 9.80 -21.13
N PRO A 253 0.60 10.93 -20.41
CA PRO A 253 -0.42 11.57 -19.59
C PRO A 253 -1.70 11.94 -20.38
N SER A 254 -1.57 12.39 -21.64
CA SER A 254 -2.70 12.70 -22.52
C SER A 254 -3.54 11.45 -22.83
N GLU A 255 -2.91 10.35 -23.17
CA GLU A 255 -3.59 9.08 -23.47
C GLU A 255 -4.36 8.56 -22.26
N HIS A 256 -3.76 8.67 -21.07
CA HIS A 256 -4.41 8.29 -19.82
C HIS A 256 -5.64 9.17 -19.54
N LEU A 257 -5.52 10.49 -19.71
CA LEU A 257 -6.60 11.43 -19.51
C LEU A 257 -7.77 11.18 -20.49
N ASP A 258 -7.46 10.93 -21.77
CA ASP A 258 -8.47 10.61 -22.78
C ASP A 258 -9.19 9.29 -22.45
N SER A 259 -8.47 8.28 -21.98
CA SER A 259 -9.06 7.03 -21.52
C SER A 259 -10.01 7.21 -20.32
N LEU A 260 -9.67 8.10 -19.37
CA LEU A 260 -10.56 8.43 -18.24
C LEU A 260 -11.84 9.15 -18.71
N ARG A 261 -11.70 10.13 -19.62
CA ARG A 261 -12.84 10.89 -20.17
C ARG A 261 -13.80 10.00 -20.96
N ASN A 262 -13.28 9.09 -21.77
CA ASN A 262 -14.10 8.14 -22.52
C ASN A 262 -14.88 7.21 -21.60
N ARG A 263 -14.29 6.70 -20.51
CA ARG A 263 -15.01 5.87 -19.52
C ARG A 263 -16.13 6.61 -18.82
N ILE A 264 -15.99 7.91 -18.57
CA ILE A 264 -17.05 8.75 -17.97
C ILE A 264 -18.19 8.94 -18.96
N LEU A 265 -17.88 9.13 -20.25
CA LEU A 265 -18.88 9.32 -21.31
C LEU A 265 -19.66 8.02 -21.62
N ASP A 266 -19.03 6.87 -21.53
CA ASP A 266 -19.65 5.55 -21.79
C ASP A 266 -20.49 5.02 -20.61
N GLY A 267 -20.73 5.81 -19.57
CA GLY A 267 -21.60 5.45 -18.43
C GLY A 267 -21.08 4.32 -17.56
N ASN A 268 -19.82 3.89 -17.73
CA ASN A 268 -19.16 2.87 -16.92
C ASN A 268 -18.41 3.49 -15.73
N SER A 269 -19.08 4.43 -15.04
CA SER A 269 -18.63 4.93 -13.73
C SER A 269 -19.11 3.96 -12.64
N LYS A 270 -18.47 2.79 -12.57
CA LYS A 270 -18.39 2.01 -11.34
C LYS A 270 -16.92 2.08 -10.91
N TYR A 271 -16.69 2.91 -9.92
CA TYR A 271 -15.62 3.06 -8.92
C TYR A 271 -15.16 4.51 -8.75
#